data_7da1ec59938ef54093fced8a7ab26403
#
_entry.id   7da1ec59938ef54093fced8a7ab26403
#
_cell.length_a   1.000
_cell.length_b   1.000
_cell.length_c   1.000
_cell.angle_alpha   90.00
_cell.angle_beta   90.00
_cell.angle_gamma   90.00
#
_symmetry.space_group_name_H-M   'P 1'
#
loop_
_entity.id
_entity.type
_entity.pdbx_description
1 polymer ?
#
loop_
_entity_poly.entity_id
_entity_poly.type
_entity_poly.pdbx_seq_one_letter_code
_entity_poly.pdbx_strand_id
1 'polypeptide(L)'
;MKKTRALSAILALVLSLCFLLAGCGESGDYPVTVGHTEFKESPVKVISLSDNIADIICYEGFATKLAGVSDSCTQTEIMEYITSVGNEEKPNADLIVSSGATVVFADSTLDEAVKENLETQGISVVKMLYPKNESQLQSLYENIGAILGGNTQGREKGISSFERLMSILSSATDEVKNVASTKTLCYLYLDQSGKLCALRGTTDEGMVLNYLGVTNIAANFPSKYADESILKLSNPDFIFFDNAAVMEKLTTSENLKSLNAIKKGNIFELKKEELTRQGESLINVQSFMLSSMFPNFVEAPKIESTDLSSAYGITLTEDMSFKNGDDNENIIYIQQRLVDLGFLDLEGDSPTTYFGAMSEEALKSFQSANSLEASGIAGFETLKKLFSSDALGASGEPYVPETTEPQTKATEPSAEATDTTDTAGNTSTDFPITIEDTTVYQNGDDHEDIRAIQERLVELLYLSFSGEDAPTTYYGSGTENAILAFQESNDLPATGIADAQTLRVLFSDEAKIPQ
;
A
#
# COMPACT_ATOMS: atom_id res chain seq x y z
N MET A 1 4.86 53.58 43.02
CA MET A 1 5.97 53.29 42.10
C MET A 1 6.75 51.98 42.40
N LYS A 2 6.76 51.40 43.63
CA LYS A 2 7.47 50.10 43.88
C LYS A 2 6.68 48.84 43.52
N LYS A 3 5.31 48.90 43.48
CA LYS A 3 4.46 47.73 43.11
C LYS A 3 4.40 47.50 41.58
N THR A 4 4.54 48.53 40.76
CA THR A 4 4.55 48.39 39.28
C THR A 4 5.86 47.84 38.74
N ARG A 5 7.00 48.05 39.41
CA ARG A 5 8.29 47.49 39.03
C ARG A 5 8.41 45.98 39.34
N ALA A 6 7.74 45.53 40.42
CA ALA A 6 7.71 44.09 40.76
C ALA A 6 6.83 43.30 39.79
N LEU A 7 5.71 43.89 39.33
CA LEU A 7 4.83 43.22 38.34
C LEU A 7 5.48 43.11 36.97
N SER A 8 6.24 44.14 36.53
CA SER A 8 6.98 44.09 35.26
C SER A 8 8.15 43.08 35.30
N ALA A 9 8.79 42.92 36.47
CA ALA A 9 9.88 41.91 36.61
C ALA A 9 9.32 40.48 36.61
N ILE A 10 8.15 40.24 37.22
CA ILE A 10 7.49 38.93 37.23
C ILE A 10 6.95 38.61 35.81
N LEU A 11 6.39 39.57 35.08
CA LEU A 11 5.94 39.38 33.73
C LEU A 11 7.11 39.10 32.75
N ALA A 12 8.24 39.77 32.91
CA ALA A 12 9.46 39.50 32.13
C ALA A 12 10.06 38.12 32.48
N LEU A 13 9.98 37.66 33.74
CA LEU A 13 10.45 36.33 34.14
C LEU A 13 9.53 35.23 33.61
N VAL A 14 8.20 35.43 33.60
CA VAL A 14 7.24 34.48 33.05
C VAL A 14 7.35 34.41 31.52
N LEU A 15 7.56 35.55 30.81
CA LEU A 15 7.83 35.60 29.38
C LEU A 15 9.17 34.94 29.01
N SER A 16 10.21 35.11 29.83
CA SER A 16 11.50 34.43 29.59
C SER A 16 11.42 32.93 29.89
N LEU A 17 10.57 32.49 30.84
CA LEU A 17 10.35 31.09 31.13
C LEU A 17 9.48 30.41 30.05
N CYS A 18 8.54 31.14 29.43
CA CYS A 18 7.80 30.64 28.26
C CYS A 18 8.70 30.50 27.02
N PHE A 19 9.74 31.32 26.86
CA PHE A 19 10.74 31.14 25.78
C PHE A 19 11.71 30.00 26.05
N LEU A 20 11.88 29.58 27.32
CA LEU A 20 12.71 28.41 27.67
C LEU A 20 11.93 27.09 27.59
N LEU A 21 10.60 27.12 27.50
CA LEU A 21 9.76 25.92 27.28
C LEU A 21 9.36 25.73 25.80
N ALA A 22 9.62 26.69 24.94
CA ALA A 22 9.43 26.57 23.49
C ALA A 22 10.68 26.11 22.73
N GLY A 23 11.72 25.67 23.42
CA GLY A 23 13.03 25.28 22.89
C GLY A 23 13.49 23.86 23.27
N CYS A 24 12.58 22.97 23.69
CA CYS A 24 12.83 21.55 23.67
C CYS A 24 12.21 20.93 22.40
N GLY A 25 12.67 21.36 21.24
CA GLY A 25 12.79 20.46 20.11
C GLY A 25 13.90 19.47 20.48
N GLU A 26 13.61 18.19 20.40
CA GLU A 26 14.53 17.07 20.68
C GLU A 26 15.75 17.10 19.75
N SER A 27 16.66 18.05 19.96
CA SER A 27 17.93 18.14 19.23
C SER A 27 19.03 17.21 19.76
N GLY A 28 18.68 16.27 20.65
CA GLY A 28 19.59 15.34 21.29
C GLY A 28 19.66 13.94 20.67
N ASP A 29 18.73 13.58 19.79
CA ASP A 29 18.64 12.22 19.23
C ASP A 29 19.26 12.09 17.83
N TYR A 30 19.66 13.20 17.23
CA TYR A 30 20.46 13.31 16.01
C TYR A 30 21.76 14.05 16.29
N PRO A 31 22.86 13.85 15.54
CA PRO A 31 22.94 13.07 14.30
C PRO A 31 22.92 11.55 14.51
N VAL A 32 22.36 10.84 13.53
CA VAL A 32 22.41 9.38 13.41
C VAL A 32 23.39 9.00 12.31
N THR A 33 24.27 8.02 12.58
CA THR A 33 25.17 7.47 11.55
C THR A 33 24.83 6.01 11.29
N VAL A 34 24.54 5.68 10.02
CA VAL A 34 24.34 4.30 9.57
C VAL A 34 25.28 4.05 8.38
N GLY A 35 26.15 3.07 8.52
CA GLY A 35 27.23 2.83 7.56
C GLY A 35 28.15 4.04 7.47
N HIS A 36 28.20 4.69 6.30
CA HIS A 36 28.99 5.89 6.03
C HIS A 36 28.14 7.17 5.91
N THR A 37 26.81 7.06 6.13
CA THR A 37 25.88 8.18 5.97
C THR A 37 25.48 8.75 7.32
N GLU A 38 25.66 10.07 7.47
CA GLU A 38 25.24 10.83 8.65
C GLU A 38 23.90 11.56 8.36
N PHE A 39 22.91 11.33 9.21
CA PHE A 39 21.60 11.99 9.20
C PHE A 39 21.57 13.03 10.31
N LYS A 40 21.48 14.30 9.95
CA LYS A 40 21.52 15.42 10.92
C LYS A 40 20.18 15.67 11.61
N GLU A 41 19.10 15.19 11.03
CA GLU A 41 17.72 15.35 11.50
C GLU A 41 16.84 14.19 11.00
N SER A 42 15.66 14.04 11.58
CA SER A 42 14.69 13.04 11.15
C SER A 42 14.17 13.36 9.73
N PRO A 43 14.28 12.45 8.75
CA PRO A 43 13.68 12.66 7.45
C PRO A 43 12.15 12.75 7.58
N VAL A 44 11.55 13.79 7.00
CA VAL A 44 10.09 13.96 6.95
C VAL A 44 9.47 13.02 5.93
N LYS A 45 10.13 12.90 4.76
CA LYS A 45 9.71 12.06 3.65
C LYS A 45 10.85 11.18 3.17
N VAL A 46 10.55 9.93 2.90
CA VAL A 46 11.49 8.94 2.39
C VAL A 46 10.89 8.17 1.22
N ILE A 47 11.75 7.63 0.37
CA ILE A 47 11.39 6.68 -0.70
C ILE A 47 11.95 5.31 -0.33
N SER A 48 11.20 4.25 -0.57
CA SER A 48 11.72 2.89 -0.53
C SER A 48 11.73 2.28 -1.92
N LEU A 49 12.92 1.93 -2.42
CA LEU A 49 13.10 1.16 -3.65
C LEU A 49 13.15 -0.35 -3.40
N SER A 50 12.90 -0.77 -2.16
CA SER A 50 12.83 -2.18 -1.76
C SER A 50 11.51 -2.43 -1.06
N ASP A 51 10.76 -3.44 -1.50
CA ASP A 51 9.50 -3.88 -0.90
C ASP A 51 9.70 -4.36 0.54
N ASN A 52 10.83 -5.06 0.81
CA ASN A 52 11.18 -5.49 2.16
C ASN A 52 11.38 -4.30 3.11
N ILE A 53 12.11 -3.28 2.69
CA ILE A 53 12.34 -2.09 3.53
C ILE A 53 11.04 -1.32 3.73
N ALA A 54 10.17 -1.23 2.70
CA ALA A 54 8.86 -0.62 2.81
C ALA A 54 7.99 -1.35 3.85
N ASP A 55 7.96 -2.69 3.81
CA ASP A 55 7.25 -3.53 4.78
C ASP A 55 7.74 -3.30 6.21
N ILE A 56 9.06 -3.24 6.42
CA ILE A 56 9.64 -2.97 7.74
C ILE A 56 9.32 -1.54 8.22
N ILE A 57 9.41 -0.53 7.36
CA ILE A 57 9.05 0.86 7.69
C ILE A 57 7.59 0.93 8.17
N CYS A 58 6.68 0.23 7.49
CA CYS A 58 5.28 0.15 7.89
C CYS A 58 5.12 -0.59 9.23
N TYR A 59 5.76 -1.74 9.39
CA TYR A 59 5.69 -2.54 10.61
C TYR A 59 6.27 -1.82 11.85
N GLU A 60 7.29 -0.98 11.66
CA GLU A 60 7.81 -0.09 12.70
C GLU A 60 6.90 1.12 12.97
N GLY A 61 5.82 1.32 12.19
CA GLY A 61 4.89 2.43 12.34
C GLY A 61 5.44 3.77 11.85
N PHE A 62 6.24 3.75 10.79
CA PHE A 62 6.71 4.95 10.07
C PHE A 62 6.10 5.10 8.67
N ALA A 63 5.00 4.40 8.38
CA ALA A 63 4.33 4.43 7.07
C ALA A 63 4.04 5.85 6.55
N THR A 64 3.66 6.77 7.44
CA THR A 64 3.38 8.18 7.08
C THR A 64 4.59 8.95 6.54
N LYS A 65 5.81 8.42 6.68
CA LYS A 65 7.02 9.00 6.09
C LYS A 65 7.28 8.54 4.66
N LEU A 66 6.65 7.44 4.20
CA LEU A 66 6.80 6.95 2.84
C LEU A 66 6.09 7.92 1.86
N ALA A 67 6.86 8.55 1.00
CA ALA A 67 6.39 9.45 -0.05
C ALA A 67 6.41 8.80 -1.44
N GLY A 68 6.99 7.61 -1.56
CA GLY A 68 7.04 6.83 -2.79
C GLY A 68 7.70 5.48 -2.57
N VAL A 69 7.39 4.54 -3.46
CA VAL A 69 7.91 3.16 -3.47
C VAL A 69 8.25 2.73 -4.89
N SER A 70 9.01 1.64 -5.07
CA SER A 70 9.25 1.06 -6.39
C SER A 70 8.06 0.25 -6.90
N ASP A 71 8.04 -0.06 -8.20
CA ASP A 71 7.04 -0.92 -8.83
C ASP A 71 7.02 -2.36 -8.27
N SER A 72 8.11 -2.79 -7.63
CA SER A 72 8.20 -4.11 -6.99
C SER A 72 7.46 -4.20 -5.65
N CYS A 73 7.04 -3.07 -5.08
CA CYS A 73 6.23 -3.07 -3.87
C CYS A 73 4.83 -3.60 -4.17
N THR A 74 4.60 -4.87 -3.86
CA THR A 74 3.35 -5.57 -4.16
C THR A 74 2.35 -5.54 -3.01
N GLN A 75 2.67 -4.84 -1.92
CA GLN A 75 1.74 -4.63 -0.81
C GLN A 75 0.65 -3.66 -1.26
N THR A 76 -0.53 -4.20 -1.55
CA THR A 76 -1.70 -3.42 -1.99
C THR A 76 -2.01 -2.26 -1.05
N GLU A 77 -1.86 -2.45 0.26
CA GLU A 77 -2.11 -1.43 1.28
C GLU A 77 -1.15 -0.21 1.19
N ILE A 78 0.11 -0.43 0.76
CA ILE A 78 1.07 0.66 0.55
C ILE A 78 0.86 1.32 -0.81
N MET A 79 0.64 0.51 -1.86
CA MET A 79 0.54 0.99 -3.25
C MET A 79 -0.68 1.87 -3.49
N GLU A 80 -1.79 1.64 -2.78
CA GLU A 80 -3.04 2.38 -2.97
C GLU A 80 -2.92 3.88 -2.65
N TYR A 81 -1.98 4.24 -1.76
CA TYR A 81 -1.82 5.61 -1.26
C TYR A 81 -0.44 6.21 -1.51
N ILE A 82 0.52 5.43 -2.04
CA ILE A 82 1.90 5.87 -2.21
C ILE A 82 2.30 5.79 -3.69
N THR A 83 2.78 6.92 -4.22
CA THR A 83 3.18 7.01 -5.63
C THR A 83 4.33 6.05 -5.95
N SER A 84 4.19 5.25 -7.02
CA SER A 84 5.31 4.51 -7.58
C SER A 84 6.32 5.48 -8.20
N VAL A 85 7.59 5.29 -7.88
CA VAL A 85 8.70 6.01 -8.50
C VAL A 85 9.40 5.19 -9.59
N GLY A 86 8.76 4.09 -10.04
CA GLY A 86 9.24 3.21 -11.10
C GLY A 86 10.11 2.06 -10.61
N ASN A 87 10.90 1.50 -11.51
CA ASN A 87 11.71 0.31 -11.26
C ASN A 87 12.80 0.54 -10.23
N GLU A 88 13.09 -0.47 -9.39
CA GLU A 88 14.07 -0.40 -8.29
C GLU A 88 15.53 -0.21 -8.76
N GLU A 89 15.89 -0.73 -9.95
CA GLU A 89 17.24 -0.57 -10.51
C GLU A 89 17.43 0.83 -11.10
N LYS A 90 16.40 1.32 -11.80
CA LYS A 90 16.42 2.61 -12.52
C LYS A 90 15.12 3.39 -12.26
N PRO A 91 14.92 3.86 -11.04
CA PRO A 91 13.75 4.65 -10.70
C PRO A 91 13.74 5.99 -11.42
N ASN A 92 12.59 6.62 -11.48
CA ASN A 92 12.45 7.97 -12.00
C ASN A 92 12.99 8.98 -10.97
N ALA A 93 14.19 9.50 -11.21
CA ALA A 93 14.87 10.43 -10.31
C ALA A 93 14.07 11.74 -10.13
N ASP A 94 13.38 12.21 -11.17
CA ASP A 94 12.60 13.46 -11.10
C ASP A 94 11.39 13.30 -10.18
N LEU A 95 10.70 12.15 -10.22
CA LEU A 95 9.64 11.84 -9.27
C LEU A 95 10.15 11.77 -7.83
N ILE A 96 11.34 11.17 -7.61
CA ILE A 96 11.96 11.12 -6.29
C ILE A 96 12.25 12.54 -5.78
N VAL A 97 12.85 13.39 -6.60
CA VAL A 97 13.17 14.78 -6.24
C VAL A 97 11.90 15.58 -5.95
N SER A 98 10.91 15.49 -6.83
CA SER A 98 9.64 16.24 -6.69
C SER A 98 8.80 15.80 -5.48
N SER A 99 8.95 14.55 -5.01
CA SER A 99 8.29 14.08 -3.79
C SER A 99 8.72 14.84 -2.52
N GLY A 100 9.86 15.53 -2.57
CA GLY A 100 10.47 16.18 -1.41
C GLY A 100 11.11 15.21 -0.43
N ALA A 101 11.37 13.96 -0.82
CA ALA A 101 12.09 13.01 0.00
C ALA A 101 13.56 13.41 0.15
N THR A 102 14.09 13.25 1.36
CA THR A 102 15.51 13.52 1.67
C THR A 102 16.33 12.25 1.80
N VAL A 103 15.67 11.10 1.88
CA VAL A 103 16.29 9.77 1.99
C VAL A 103 15.64 8.80 1.03
N VAL A 104 16.46 8.03 0.33
CA VAL A 104 16.06 6.89 -0.49
C VAL A 104 16.68 5.63 0.11
N PHE A 105 15.85 4.68 0.50
CA PHE A 105 16.27 3.34 0.85
C PHE A 105 16.31 2.48 -0.41
N ALA A 106 17.41 1.76 -0.60
CA ALA A 106 17.60 0.88 -1.75
C ALA A 106 18.28 -0.42 -1.31
N ASP A 107 18.18 -1.44 -2.13
CA ASP A 107 18.98 -2.65 -2.00
C ASP A 107 20.22 -2.59 -2.90
N SER A 108 20.81 -3.76 -3.24
CA SER A 108 22.00 -3.85 -4.06
C SER A 108 21.76 -3.61 -5.56
N THR A 109 20.52 -3.57 -6.02
CA THR A 109 20.17 -3.53 -7.45
C THR A 109 20.22 -2.14 -8.04
N LEU A 110 20.08 -1.08 -7.23
CA LEU A 110 20.07 0.31 -7.69
C LEU A 110 21.34 0.64 -8.49
N ASP A 111 21.15 1.18 -9.70
CA ASP A 111 22.19 1.67 -10.60
C ASP A 111 23.03 2.78 -9.93
N GLU A 112 24.35 2.67 -9.99
CA GLU A 112 25.25 3.63 -9.33
C GLU A 112 25.15 5.05 -9.93
N ALA A 113 24.88 5.18 -11.23
CA ALA A 113 24.72 6.50 -11.83
C ALA A 113 23.44 7.21 -11.36
N VAL A 114 22.37 6.44 -11.11
CA VAL A 114 21.14 6.97 -10.52
C VAL A 114 21.41 7.40 -9.07
N LYS A 115 22.09 6.58 -8.29
CA LYS A 115 22.49 6.91 -6.92
C LYS A 115 23.29 8.22 -6.88
N GLU A 116 24.36 8.32 -7.69
CA GLU A 116 25.20 9.52 -7.77
C GLU A 116 24.39 10.76 -8.17
N ASN A 117 23.43 10.62 -9.09
CA ASN A 117 22.54 11.71 -9.49
C ASN A 117 21.68 12.19 -8.30
N LEU A 118 21.05 11.28 -7.56
CA LEU A 118 20.25 11.63 -6.38
C LEU A 118 21.08 12.30 -5.28
N GLU A 119 22.28 11.79 -5.02
CA GLU A 119 23.20 12.36 -4.02
C GLU A 119 23.67 13.77 -4.41
N THR A 120 23.88 14.05 -5.70
CA THR A 120 24.23 15.43 -6.16
C THR A 120 23.08 16.41 -5.96
N GLN A 121 21.84 15.94 -5.86
CA GLN A 121 20.66 16.74 -5.56
C GLN A 121 20.35 16.83 -4.06
N GLY A 122 21.26 16.32 -3.20
CA GLY A 122 21.15 16.42 -1.76
C GLY A 122 20.28 15.34 -1.12
N ILE A 123 19.92 14.29 -1.86
CA ILE A 123 19.16 13.15 -1.34
C ILE A 123 20.15 12.08 -0.86
N SER A 124 20.03 11.65 0.39
CA SER A 124 20.84 10.57 0.94
C SER A 124 20.33 9.21 0.44
N VAL A 125 21.16 8.45 -0.26
CA VAL A 125 20.85 7.08 -0.68
C VAL A 125 21.47 6.07 0.28
N VAL A 126 20.61 5.27 0.93
CA VAL A 126 21.01 4.25 1.91
C VAL A 126 20.82 2.87 1.32
N LYS A 127 21.91 2.22 0.95
CA LYS A 127 21.86 0.82 0.50
C LYS A 127 21.84 -0.12 1.70
N MET A 128 20.77 -0.92 1.81
CA MET A 128 20.58 -1.92 2.84
C MET A 128 20.37 -3.29 2.19
N LEU A 129 21.21 -4.23 2.54
CA LEU A 129 21.15 -5.58 1.99
C LEU A 129 20.04 -6.39 2.66
N TYR A 130 19.43 -7.29 1.91
CA TYR A 130 18.48 -8.26 2.45
C TYR A 130 19.14 -9.11 3.55
N PRO A 131 18.56 -9.17 4.75
CA PRO A 131 19.08 -9.99 5.84
C PRO A 131 18.85 -11.49 5.57
N LYS A 132 19.86 -12.29 5.91
CA LYS A 132 19.86 -13.75 5.74
C LYS A 132 19.82 -14.52 7.05
N ASN A 133 19.81 -13.79 8.16
CA ASN A 133 19.73 -14.33 9.51
C ASN A 133 19.16 -13.28 10.48
N GLU A 134 18.77 -13.74 11.67
CA GLU A 134 18.16 -12.89 12.70
C GLU A 134 19.00 -11.69 13.09
N SER A 135 20.31 -11.85 13.24
CA SER A 135 21.20 -10.73 13.64
C SER A 135 21.25 -9.63 12.58
N GLN A 136 21.22 -10.00 11.28
CA GLN A 136 21.16 -9.04 10.19
C GLN A 136 19.78 -8.38 10.12
N LEU A 137 18.71 -9.14 10.37
CA LEU A 137 17.35 -8.61 10.41
C LEU A 137 17.20 -7.63 11.57
N GLN A 138 17.67 -7.97 12.76
CA GLN A 138 17.67 -7.06 13.91
C GLN A 138 18.42 -5.75 13.58
N SER A 139 19.61 -5.86 12.99
CA SER A 139 20.40 -4.67 12.60
C SER A 139 19.67 -3.82 11.55
N LEU A 140 18.91 -4.43 10.65
CA LEU A 140 18.11 -3.71 9.65
C LEU A 140 17.01 -2.89 10.33
N TYR A 141 16.25 -3.50 11.25
CA TYR A 141 15.24 -2.82 12.05
C TYR A 141 15.84 -1.66 12.87
N GLU A 142 16.90 -1.93 13.63
CA GLU A 142 17.58 -0.90 14.42
C GLU A 142 18.03 0.30 13.58
N ASN A 143 18.56 0.06 12.38
CA ASN A 143 19.06 1.10 11.49
C ASN A 143 17.92 1.91 10.86
N ILE A 144 16.83 1.25 10.41
CA ILE A 144 15.64 1.92 9.87
C ILE A 144 15.03 2.80 10.97
N GLY A 145 14.80 2.23 12.15
CA GLY A 145 14.28 2.96 13.30
C GLY A 145 15.14 4.16 13.66
N ALA A 146 16.48 4.00 13.71
CA ALA A 146 17.40 5.08 14.03
C ALA A 146 17.36 6.21 12.99
N ILE A 147 17.36 5.89 11.69
CA ILE A 147 17.29 6.89 10.61
C ILE A 147 15.98 7.67 10.71
N LEU A 148 14.84 6.99 10.95
CA LEU A 148 13.52 7.59 10.89
C LEU A 148 13.08 8.24 12.20
N GLY A 149 13.58 7.80 13.35
CA GLY A 149 13.14 8.23 14.68
C GLY A 149 14.24 8.64 15.65
N GLY A 150 15.53 8.59 15.25
CA GLY A 150 16.66 9.00 16.09
C GLY A 150 17.40 7.85 16.79
N ASN A 151 18.56 8.19 17.38
CA ASN A 151 19.48 7.21 17.99
C ASN A 151 18.91 6.50 19.22
N THR A 152 18.02 7.15 19.97
CA THR A 152 17.43 6.61 21.18
C THR A 152 16.04 6.06 20.88
N GLN A 153 15.05 6.93 20.69
CA GLN A 153 13.65 6.51 20.53
C GLN A 153 13.42 5.70 19.26
N GLY A 154 13.96 6.14 18.13
CA GLY A 154 13.80 5.45 16.86
C GLY A 154 14.49 4.08 16.85
N ARG A 155 15.71 4.01 17.36
CA ARG A 155 16.46 2.75 17.48
C ARG A 155 15.77 1.76 18.43
N GLU A 156 15.29 2.24 19.59
CA GLU A 156 14.54 1.41 20.54
C GLU A 156 13.22 0.90 19.93
N LYS A 157 12.56 1.73 19.10
CA LYS A 157 11.36 1.33 18.34
C LYS A 157 11.67 0.22 17.34
N GLY A 158 12.79 0.31 16.61
CA GLY A 158 13.26 -0.75 15.72
C GLY A 158 13.53 -2.05 16.48
N ILE A 159 14.29 -2.00 17.59
CA ILE A 159 14.55 -3.16 18.45
C ILE A 159 13.24 -3.80 18.94
N SER A 160 12.34 -3.00 19.49
CA SER A 160 11.06 -3.50 20.01
C SER A 160 10.18 -4.10 18.94
N SER A 161 10.20 -3.53 17.72
CA SER A 161 9.46 -4.09 16.58
C SER A 161 10.04 -5.43 16.12
N PHE A 162 11.37 -5.55 16.07
CA PHE A 162 12.04 -6.82 15.78
C PHE A 162 11.71 -7.87 16.86
N GLU A 163 11.81 -7.53 18.15
CA GLU A 163 11.49 -8.45 19.25
C GLU A 163 10.02 -8.91 19.20
N ARG A 164 9.11 -8.01 18.86
CA ARG A 164 7.69 -8.33 18.67
C ARG A 164 7.50 -9.30 17.50
N LEU A 165 8.16 -9.06 16.35
CA LEU A 165 8.14 -9.96 15.20
C LEU A 165 8.60 -11.37 15.62
N MET A 166 9.76 -11.47 16.24
CA MET A 166 10.35 -12.75 16.65
C MET A 166 9.49 -13.49 17.68
N SER A 167 8.87 -12.77 18.60
CA SER A 167 7.94 -13.32 19.59
C SER A 167 6.71 -13.94 18.92
N ILE A 168 6.12 -13.27 17.93
CA ILE A 168 4.96 -13.77 17.18
C ILE A 168 5.35 -15.04 16.39
N LEU A 169 6.46 -14.97 15.63
CA LEU A 169 6.94 -16.12 14.84
C LEU A 169 7.24 -17.35 15.72
N SER A 170 7.86 -17.13 16.87
CA SER A 170 8.19 -18.19 17.83
C SER A 170 6.93 -18.81 18.46
N SER A 171 5.97 -17.97 18.87
CA SER A 171 4.71 -18.43 19.46
C SER A 171 3.93 -19.33 18.49
N ALA A 172 3.80 -18.92 17.23
CA ALA A 172 3.12 -19.71 16.20
C ALA A 172 3.85 -21.05 15.94
N THR A 173 5.18 -21.06 15.96
CA THR A 173 5.98 -22.28 15.85
C THR A 173 5.75 -23.23 17.03
N ASP A 174 5.68 -22.71 18.25
CA ASP A 174 5.48 -23.53 19.46
C ASP A 174 4.10 -24.19 19.49
N GLU A 175 3.05 -23.55 18.96
CA GLU A 175 1.71 -24.13 18.85
C GLU A 175 1.69 -25.45 18.06
N VAL A 176 2.49 -25.56 16.99
CA VAL A 176 2.54 -26.73 16.11
C VAL A 176 3.67 -27.70 16.45
N LYS A 177 4.56 -27.37 17.37
CA LYS A 177 5.81 -28.09 17.66
C LYS A 177 5.66 -29.61 17.79
N ASN A 178 4.60 -30.05 18.46
CA ASN A 178 4.38 -31.47 18.72
C ASN A 178 4.03 -32.27 17.45
N VAL A 179 3.42 -31.62 16.45
CA VAL A 179 3.00 -32.24 15.17
C VAL A 179 3.98 -31.95 14.06
N ALA A 180 4.67 -30.79 14.12
CA ALA A 180 5.58 -30.31 13.10
C ALA A 180 6.98 -30.95 13.17
N SER A 181 7.50 -31.25 14.37
CA SER A 181 8.88 -31.67 14.59
C SER A 181 9.30 -32.96 13.86
N THR A 182 8.34 -33.81 13.47
CA THR A 182 8.58 -35.05 12.70
C THR A 182 8.31 -34.89 11.20
N LYS A 183 7.90 -33.69 10.77
CA LYS A 183 7.49 -33.41 9.40
C LYS A 183 8.60 -32.75 8.60
N THR A 184 8.49 -32.89 7.28
CA THR A 184 9.44 -32.36 6.32
C THR A 184 8.73 -31.55 5.27
N LEU A 185 9.36 -30.46 4.83
CA LEU A 185 8.87 -29.64 3.74
C LEU A 185 9.96 -29.35 2.70
N CYS A 186 9.53 -28.89 1.53
CA CYS A 186 10.39 -28.31 0.51
C CYS A 186 9.64 -27.15 -0.16
N TYR A 187 10.31 -26.03 -0.36
CA TYR A 187 9.81 -24.96 -1.22
C TYR A 187 10.51 -25.03 -2.58
N LEU A 188 9.74 -25.06 -3.67
CA LEU A 188 10.24 -25.28 -5.03
C LEU A 188 9.94 -24.11 -5.94
N TYR A 189 10.92 -23.74 -6.78
CA TYR A 189 10.80 -22.69 -7.78
C TYR A 189 11.61 -23.04 -9.04
N LEU A 190 11.40 -22.31 -10.13
CA LEU A 190 12.21 -22.42 -11.35
C LEU A 190 13.23 -21.28 -11.42
N ASP A 191 14.47 -21.59 -11.78
CA ASP A 191 15.42 -20.56 -12.15
C ASP A 191 15.16 -20.04 -13.57
N GLN A 192 15.88 -19.00 -13.97
CA GLN A 192 15.74 -18.37 -15.29
C GLN A 192 15.95 -19.33 -16.48
N SER A 193 16.63 -20.47 -16.26
CA SER A 193 16.80 -21.54 -17.27
C SER A 193 15.66 -22.56 -17.26
N GLY A 194 14.67 -22.39 -16.39
CA GLY A 194 13.55 -23.32 -16.18
C GLY A 194 13.94 -24.58 -15.40
N LYS A 195 15.06 -24.59 -14.68
CA LYS A 195 15.50 -25.70 -13.86
C LYS A 195 14.88 -25.63 -12.48
N LEU A 196 14.42 -26.79 -11.96
CA LEU A 196 13.80 -26.87 -10.65
C LEU A 196 14.84 -26.66 -9.54
N CYS A 197 14.52 -25.72 -8.64
CA CYS A 197 15.34 -25.32 -7.50
C CYS A 197 14.54 -25.45 -6.21
N ALA A 198 15.26 -25.54 -5.08
CA ALA A 198 14.67 -25.55 -3.75
C ALA A 198 15.28 -24.44 -2.88
N LEU A 199 14.44 -23.77 -2.11
CA LEU A 199 14.86 -22.73 -1.18
C LEU A 199 15.48 -23.32 0.09
N ARG A 200 16.60 -22.73 0.50
CA ARG A 200 17.26 -23.04 1.77
C ARG A 200 16.91 -21.95 2.79
N GLY A 201 16.83 -22.31 4.05
CA GLY A 201 16.62 -21.35 5.15
C GLY A 201 17.78 -20.36 5.36
N THR A 202 18.87 -20.47 4.58
CA THR A 202 20.04 -19.56 4.63
C THR A 202 20.03 -18.48 3.55
N THR A 203 18.98 -18.41 2.74
CA THR A 203 18.74 -17.32 1.79
C THR A 203 17.77 -16.31 2.42
N ASP A 204 17.74 -15.11 1.89
CA ASP A 204 16.80 -14.07 2.26
C ASP A 204 15.34 -14.56 2.14
N GLU A 205 14.95 -15.07 0.98
CA GLU A 205 13.60 -15.62 0.76
C GLU A 205 13.31 -16.86 1.60
N GLY A 206 14.35 -17.60 1.98
CA GLY A 206 14.21 -18.84 2.76
C GLY A 206 14.11 -18.65 4.26
N MET A 207 14.22 -17.43 4.78
CA MET A 207 14.28 -17.19 6.23
C MET A 207 13.04 -17.71 6.96
N VAL A 208 11.84 -17.50 6.41
CA VAL A 208 10.58 -17.98 7.00
C VAL A 208 10.57 -19.47 7.26
N LEU A 209 11.26 -20.26 6.44
CA LEU A 209 11.31 -21.73 6.57
C LEU A 209 11.95 -22.19 7.89
N ASN A 210 12.71 -21.31 8.56
CA ASN A 210 13.32 -21.60 9.86
C ASN A 210 12.32 -21.46 11.03
N TYR A 211 11.18 -20.82 10.80
CA TYR A 211 10.16 -20.53 11.83
C TYR A 211 8.89 -21.37 11.68
N LEU A 212 8.97 -22.53 11.01
CA LEU A 212 7.82 -23.40 10.78
C LEU A 212 7.83 -24.65 11.71
N GLY A 213 8.89 -24.86 12.47
CA GLY A 213 9.04 -26.07 13.30
C GLY A 213 9.13 -27.38 12.49
N VAL A 214 9.16 -27.30 11.16
CA VAL A 214 9.20 -28.40 10.19
C VAL A 214 10.60 -28.46 9.56
N THR A 215 11.12 -29.65 9.31
CA THR A 215 12.45 -29.80 8.68
C THR A 215 12.40 -29.43 7.20
N ASN A 216 13.12 -28.37 6.79
CA ASN A 216 13.34 -28.06 5.37
C ASN A 216 14.39 -29.01 4.79
N ILE A 217 13.97 -29.92 3.89
CA ILE A 217 14.88 -30.92 3.30
C ILE A 217 15.94 -30.29 2.41
N ALA A 218 15.68 -29.11 1.83
CA ALA A 218 16.62 -28.40 0.96
C ALA A 218 17.90 -27.95 1.70
N ALA A 219 17.87 -27.89 3.03
CA ALA A 219 19.05 -27.59 3.85
C ALA A 219 20.20 -28.62 3.61
N ASN A 220 19.85 -29.84 3.27
CA ASN A 220 20.79 -30.95 3.04
C ASN A 220 21.10 -31.21 1.55
N PHE A 221 20.54 -30.41 0.63
CA PHE A 221 20.85 -30.58 -0.80
C PHE A 221 22.28 -30.10 -1.11
N PRO A 222 23.00 -30.77 -2.02
CA PRO A 222 24.36 -30.41 -2.39
C PRO A 222 24.42 -29.03 -3.10
N SER A 223 23.32 -28.62 -3.71
CA SER A 223 23.17 -27.33 -4.40
C SER A 223 21.72 -26.81 -4.28
N LYS A 224 21.44 -25.64 -4.87
CA LYS A 224 20.05 -25.14 -4.95
C LYS A 224 19.14 -25.99 -5.83
N TYR A 225 19.68 -26.86 -6.70
CA TYR A 225 18.89 -27.66 -7.63
C TYR A 225 18.21 -28.84 -6.94
N ALA A 226 16.91 -28.96 -7.22
CA ALA A 226 16.06 -30.01 -6.70
C ALA A 226 15.87 -31.10 -7.78
N ASP A 227 16.91 -31.92 -8.00
CA ASP A 227 16.83 -33.02 -8.95
C ASP A 227 15.76 -34.06 -8.51
N GLU A 228 15.05 -34.65 -9.48
CA GLU A 228 13.94 -35.59 -9.23
C GLU A 228 14.36 -36.78 -8.33
N SER A 229 15.59 -37.26 -8.49
CA SER A 229 16.14 -38.33 -7.67
C SER A 229 16.29 -37.94 -6.20
N ILE A 230 16.74 -36.70 -5.95
CA ILE A 230 16.90 -36.16 -4.60
C ILE A 230 15.52 -35.97 -3.95
N LEU A 231 14.57 -35.37 -4.69
CA LEU A 231 13.20 -35.17 -4.20
C LEU A 231 12.51 -36.52 -3.91
N LYS A 232 12.69 -37.50 -4.78
CA LYS A 232 12.13 -38.85 -4.58
C LYS A 232 12.73 -39.56 -3.36
N LEU A 233 14.03 -39.41 -3.14
CA LEU A 233 14.71 -39.99 -1.97
C LEU A 233 14.28 -39.32 -0.67
N SER A 234 14.17 -37.98 -0.67
CA SER A 234 13.80 -37.17 0.49
C SER A 234 12.30 -37.24 0.79
N ASN A 235 11.46 -37.38 -0.24
CA ASN A 235 10.02 -37.59 -0.21
C ASN A 235 9.28 -36.70 0.84
N PRO A 236 9.28 -35.37 0.69
CA PRO A 236 8.77 -34.44 1.71
C PRO A 236 7.27 -34.64 2.01
N ASP A 237 6.88 -34.34 3.25
CA ASP A 237 5.47 -34.37 3.67
C ASP A 237 4.65 -33.26 3.04
N PHE A 238 5.28 -32.09 2.85
CA PHE A 238 4.67 -30.86 2.29
C PHE A 238 5.56 -30.26 1.20
N ILE A 239 4.94 -29.73 0.16
CA ILE A 239 5.60 -28.96 -0.90
C ILE A 239 4.90 -27.62 -1.03
N PHE A 240 5.66 -26.53 -0.90
CA PHE A 240 5.26 -25.22 -1.35
C PHE A 240 5.92 -24.93 -2.69
N PHE A 241 5.25 -24.18 -3.56
CA PHE A 241 5.80 -23.91 -4.89
C PHE A 241 5.42 -22.52 -5.37
N ASP A 242 6.28 -21.93 -6.21
CA ASP A 242 6.22 -20.54 -6.63
C ASP A 242 5.05 -20.23 -7.58
N ASN A 243 4.82 -21.07 -8.59
CA ASN A 243 3.87 -20.76 -9.66
C ASN A 243 3.40 -22.01 -10.44
N ALA A 244 2.44 -21.81 -11.34
CA ALA A 244 1.84 -22.85 -12.16
C ALA A 244 2.85 -23.66 -12.98
N ALA A 245 3.98 -23.08 -13.44
CA ALA A 245 4.99 -23.81 -14.19
C ALA A 245 5.76 -24.83 -13.34
N VAL A 246 5.94 -24.55 -12.03
CA VAL A 246 6.44 -25.53 -11.06
C VAL A 246 5.42 -26.66 -10.87
N MET A 247 4.14 -26.30 -10.71
CA MET A 247 3.05 -27.27 -10.55
C MET A 247 2.95 -28.21 -11.75
N GLU A 248 3.08 -27.70 -12.97
CA GLU A 248 3.10 -28.51 -14.19
C GLU A 248 4.25 -29.53 -14.16
N LYS A 249 5.46 -29.13 -13.80
CA LYS A 249 6.59 -30.05 -13.66
C LYS A 249 6.33 -31.14 -12.60
N LEU A 250 5.76 -30.77 -11.46
CA LEU A 250 5.45 -31.71 -10.37
C LEU A 250 4.41 -32.78 -10.79
N THR A 251 3.44 -32.40 -11.62
CA THR A 251 2.32 -33.25 -12.01
C THR A 251 2.56 -34.04 -13.31
N THR A 252 3.44 -33.58 -14.18
CA THR A 252 3.75 -34.25 -15.47
C THR A 252 4.88 -35.28 -15.33
N SER A 253 5.84 -35.10 -14.43
CA SER A 253 6.92 -36.06 -14.19
C SER A 253 6.42 -37.31 -13.48
N GLU A 254 6.68 -38.48 -14.08
CA GLU A 254 6.35 -39.78 -13.48
C GLU A 254 7.02 -40.00 -12.11
N ASN A 255 8.22 -39.46 -11.93
CA ASN A 255 8.95 -39.53 -10.66
C ASN A 255 8.34 -38.62 -9.61
N LEU A 256 8.05 -37.37 -9.95
CA LEU A 256 7.60 -36.34 -9.00
C LEU A 256 6.15 -36.58 -8.58
N LYS A 257 5.25 -36.95 -9.49
CA LYS A 257 3.85 -37.26 -9.14
C LYS A 257 3.72 -38.45 -8.15
N SER A 258 4.79 -39.23 -7.97
CA SER A 258 4.83 -40.33 -7.01
C SER A 258 5.11 -39.87 -5.57
N LEU A 259 5.51 -38.62 -5.33
CA LEU A 259 5.81 -38.06 -4.02
C LEU A 259 4.58 -38.09 -3.09
N ASN A 260 4.83 -38.32 -1.81
CA ASN A 260 3.77 -38.39 -0.81
C ASN A 260 2.99 -37.08 -0.68
N ALA A 261 3.68 -35.94 -0.74
CA ALA A 261 3.03 -34.62 -0.71
C ALA A 261 2.01 -34.47 -1.85
N ILE A 262 2.38 -34.85 -3.08
CA ILE A 262 1.48 -34.77 -4.25
C ILE A 262 0.29 -35.71 -4.12
N LYS A 263 0.54 -36.98 -3.74
CA LYS A 263 -0.53 -38.00 -3.57
C LYS A 263 -1.55 -37.62 -2.51
N LYS A 264 -1.13 -36.88 -1.49
CA LYS A 264 -1.98 -36.50 -0.35
C LYS A 264 -2.61 -35.11 -0.54
N GLY A 265 -2.27 -34.40 -1.62
CA GLY A 265 -2.71 -33.01 -1.84
C GLY A 265 -2.03 -31.98 -0.92
N ASN A 266 -0.89 -32.35 -0.31
CA ASN A 266 -0.11 -31.45 0.57
C ASN A 266 0.84 -30.58 -0.26
N ILE A 267 0.30 -29.90 -1.26
CA ILE A 267 1.01 -29.03 -2.18
C ILE A 267 0.30 -27.68 -2.21
N PHE A 268 1.03 -26.59 -2.02
CA PHE A 268 0.48 -25.24 -1.81
C PHE A 268 1.24 -24.24 -2.66
N GLU A 269 0.52 -23.42 -3.40
CA GLU A 269 1.08 -22.29 -4.13
C GLU A 269 1.35 -21.14 -3.15
N LEU A 270 2.53 -20.56 -3.26
CA LEU A 270 2.97 -19.39 -2.53
C LEU A 270 4.05 -18.73 -3.37
N LYS A 271 3.79 -17.54 -3.87
CA LYS A 271 4.71 -16.83 -4.75
C LYS A 271 6.04 -16.54 -4.04
N LYS A 272 7.15 -16.76 -4.74
CA LYS A 272 8.50 -16.55 -4.19
C LYS A 272 8.72 -15.10 -3.74
N GLU A 273 8.16 -14.13 -4.45
CA GLU A 273 8.24 -12.72 -4.12
C GLU A 273 7.64 -12.37 -2.75
N GLU A 274 6.63 -13.13 -2.28
CA GLU A 274 6.05 -12.91 -0.95
C GLU A 274 6.99 -13.29 0.19
N LEU A 275 7.99 -14.13 -0.09
CA LEU A 275 8.98 -14.59 0.89
C LEU A 275 10.09 -13.57 1.15
N THR A 276 10.20 -12.52 0.35
CA THR A 276 11.27 -11.51 0.46
C THR A 276 11.02 -10.49 1.55
N ARG A 277 9.76 -10.29 1.93
CA ARG A 277 9.35 -9.26 2.88
C ARG A 277 9.46 -9.76 4.32
N GLN A 278 10.06 -8.95 5.19
CA GLN A 278 10.47 -9.36 6.55
C GLN A 278 9.94 -8.41 7.65
N GLY A 279 8.83 -7.72 7.36
CA GLY A 279 7.99 -7.00 8.31
C GLY A 279 6.76 -7.83 8.69
N GLU A 280 5.57 -7.24 8.63
CA GLU A 280 4.31 -7.93 8.89
C GLU A 280 4.04 -9.07 7.90
N SER A 281 4.47 -8.89 6.65
CA SER A 281 4.34 -9.92 5.62
C SER A 281 4.99 -11.24 6.00
N LEU A 282 6.08 -11.23 6.78
CA LEU A 282 6.72 -12.46 7.26
C LEU A 282 5.81 -13.26 8.22
N ILE A 283 5.04 -12.57 9.06
CA ILE A 283 4.04 -13.19 9.96
C ILE A 283 2.93 -13.83 9.13
N ASN A 284 2.43 -13.10 8.12
CA ASN A 284 1.34 -13.55 7.26
C ASN A 284 1.76 -14.81 6.46
N VAL A 285 2.96 -14.80 5.90
CA VAL A 285 3.52 -15.95 5.17
C VAL A 285 3.70 -17.15 6.10
N GLN A 286 4.28 -16.97 7.30
CA GLN A 286 4.41 -18.05 8.28
C GLN A 286 3.04 -18.65 8.64
N SER A 287 2.07 -17.78 8.93
CA SER A 287 0.73 -18.19 9.31
C SER A 287 0.02 -18.96 8.19
N PHE A 288 0.14 -18.47 6.94
CA PHE A 288 -0.36 -19.20 5.76
C PHE A 288 0.27 -20.58 5.64
N MET A 289 1.60 -20.68 5.76
CA MET A 289 2.30 -21.96 5.64
C MET A 289 1.91 -22.92 6.76
N LEU A 290 1.83 -22.43 8.00
CA LEU A 290 1.46 -23.27 9.15
C LEU A 290 -0.01 -23.73 9.07
N SER A 291 -0.95 -22.85 8.73
CA SER A 291 -2.36 -23.23 8.58
C SER A 291 -2.60 -24.19 7.42
N SER A 292 -1.84 -24.05 6.31
CA SER A 292 -1.88 -24.98 5.19
C SER A 292 -1.38 -26.38 5.59
N MET A 293 -0.31 -26.46 6.38
CA MET A 293 0.25 -27.74 6.84
C MET A 293 -0.55 -28.36 8.00
N PHE A 294 -1.08 -27.53 8.88
CA PHE A 294 -1.68 -27.95 10.16
C PHE A 294 -3.04 -27.26 10.43
N PRO A 295 -4.04 -27.42 9.57
CA PRO A 295 -5.31 -26.67 9.65
C PRO A 295 -6.13 -26.94 10.93
N ASN A 296 -5.78 -27.98 11.69
CA ASN A 296 -6.45 -28.30 12.96
C ASN A 296 -5.75 -27.68 14.19
N PHE A 297 -4.59 -27.05 14.02
CA PHE A 297 -3.76 -26.53 15.10
C PHE A 297 -3.55 -25.01 14.98
N VAL A 298 -3.59 -24.51 13.79
CA VAL A 298 -3.44 -23.09 13.51
C VAL A 298 -4.71 -22.64 12.83
N GLU A 299 -5.44 -21.72 13.42
CA GLU A 299 -6.47 -20.99 12.70
C GLU A 299 -5.79 -20.31 11.52
N ALA A 300 -6.47 -20.32 10.35
CA ALA A 300 -6.01 -19.49 9.24
C ALA A 300 -5.77 -18.07 9.76
N PRO A 301 -4.73 -17.35 9.28
CA PRO A 301 -4.43 -16.03 9.79
C PRO A 301 -5.73 -15.25 9.84
N LYS A 302 -6.12 -14.81 11.04
CA LYS A 302 -6.99 -13.67 11.12
C LYS A 302 -6.15 -12.57 10.52
N ILE A 303 -6.48 -12.17 9.30
CA ILE A 303 -5.99 -10.93 8.74
C ILE A 303 -6.28 -9.93 9.86
N GLU A 304 -5.22 -9.42 10.53
CA GLU A 304 -5.43 -8.34 11.48
C GLU A 304 -6.07 -7.25 10.66
N SER A 305 -7.29 -6.90 11.01
CA SER A 305 -8.08 -5.98 10.24
C SER A 305 -7.35 -4.65 10.17
N THR A 306 -6.89 -4.28 8.99
CA THR A 306 -6.31 -2.98 8.76
C THR A 306 -7.40 -1.94 8.85
N ASP A 307 -7.13 -0.85 9.54
CA ASP A 307 -8.04 0.29 9.61
C ASP A 307 -7.97 1.08 8.29
N LEU A 308 -9.01 0.95 7.49
CA LEU A 308 -9.18 1.63 6.21
C LEU A 308 -9.84 3.02 6.36
N SER A 309 -10.14 3.47 7.57
CA SER A 309 -10.88 4.73 7.78
C SER A 309 -10.18 5.93 7.14
N SER A 310 -8.85 6.01 7.27
CA SER A 310 -8.06 7.09 6.66
C SER A 310 -8.13 7.09 5.14
N ALA A 311 -8.27 5.91 4.52
CA ALA A 311 -8.40 5.72 3.09
C ALA A 311 -9.71 6.29 2.55
N TYR A 312 -10.76 6.17 3.34
CA TYR A 312 -12.06 6.78 3.06
C TYR A 312 -12.14 8.27 3.46
N GLY A 313 -11.09 8.84 4.04
CA GLY A 313 -11.07 10.25 4.47
C GLY A 313 -11.73 10.51 5.82
N ILE A 314 -12.05 9.48 6.60
CA ILE A 314 -12.65 9.61 7.93
C ILE A 314 -11.62 9.27 9.03
N THR A 315 -11.57 10.09 10.08
CA THR A 315 -10.79 9.80 11.29
C THR A 315 -11.74 9.36 12.38
N LEU A 316 -11.64 8.11 12.82
CA LEU A 316 -12.52 7.54 13.84
C LEU A 316 -12.15 8.05 15.25
N THR A 317 -13.16 8.49 16.01
CA THR A 317 -13.03 8.88 17.41
C THR A 317 -14.07 8.15 18.27
N GLU A 318 -13.76 7.88 19.53
CA GLU A 318 -14.62 7.07 20.44
C GLU A 318 -16.02 7.67 20.68
N ASP A 319 -16.19 8.96 20.45
CA ASP A 319 -17.44 9.69 20.61
C ASP A 319 -18.31 9.71 19.33
N MET A 320 -17.81 9.18 18.21
CA MET A 320 -18.58 9.09 16.96
C MET A 320 -19.78 8.16 17.09
N SER A 321 -20.93 8.67 16.66
CA SER A 321 -22.17 7.90 16.59
C SER A 321 -23.12 8.57 15.60
N PHE A 322 -23.54 7.83 14.58
CA PHE A 322 -24.47 8.32 13.56
C PHE A 322 -25.69 7.41 13.48
N LYS A 323 -26.87 7.99 13.30
CA LYS A 323 -28.15 7.27 13.23
C LYS A 323 -29.11 7.98 12.25
N ASN A 324 -30.19 7.34 11.96
CA ASN A 324 -31.23 7.90 11.08
C ASN A 324 -31.69 9.28 11.55
N GLY A 325 -31.62 10.25 10.65
CA GLY A 325 -31.94 11.66 10.87
C GLY A 325 -30.73 12.55 11.09
N ASP A 326 -29.54 12.01 11.27
CA ASP A 326 -28.31 12.79 11.42
C ASP A 326 -27.83 13.33 10.06
N ASP A 327 -27.20 14.51 10.07
CA ASP A 327 -26.60 15.18 8.92
C ASP A 327 -25.15 15.56 9.27
N ASN A 328 -24.18 14.91 8.62
CA ASN A 328 -22.74 15.11 8.91
C ASN A 328 -21.90 14.64 7.73
N GLU A 329 -20.80 15.35 7.45
CA GLU A 329 -19.88 15.02 6.35
C GLU A 329 -19.32 13.58 6.41
N ASN A 330 -19.08 13.04 7.60
CA ASN A 330 -18.58 11.67 7.77
C ASN A 330 -19.58 10.60 7.29
N ILE A 331 -20.84 10.94 7.11
CA ILE A 331 -21.87 10.00 6.65
C ILE A 331 -21.64 9.61 5.19
N ILE A 332 -21.06 10.49 4.38
CA ILE A 332 -20.65 10.21 3.00
C ILE A 332 -19.74 8.98 2.96
N TYR A 333 -18.72 8.96 3.80
CA TYR A 333 -17.74 7.86 3.86
C TYR A 333 -18.36 6.56 4.38
N ILE A 334 -19.28 6.66 5.34
CA ILE A 334 -20.03 5.51 5.86
C ILE A 334 -20.89 4.90 4.75
N GLN A 335 -21.61 5.72 4.01
CA GLN A 335 -22.45 5.26 2.89
C GLN A 335 -21.60 4.67 1.77
N GLN A 336 -20.48 5.33 1.40
CA GLN A 336 -19.55 4.81 0.40
C GLN A 336 -19.06 3.42 0.79
N ARG A 337 -18.61 3.25 2.03
CA ARG A 337 -18.13 1.94 2.48
C ARG A 337 -19.23 0.87 2.50
N LEU A 338 -20.48 1.23 2.83
CA LEU A 338 -21.61 0.33 2.74
C LEU A 338 -21.96 -0.06 1.30
N VAL A 339 -21.76 0.85 0.33
CA VAL A 339 -21.90 0.58 -1.11
C VAL A 339 -20.82 -0.41 -1.54
N ASP A 340 -19.55 -0.16 -1.24
CA ASP A 340 -18.41 -1.02 -1.59
C ASP A 340 -18.57 -2.44 -1.03
N LEU A 341 -19.11 -2.56 0.18
CA LEU A 341 -19.44 -3.84 0.81
C LEU A 341 -20.73 -4.50 0.28
N GLY A 342 -21.43 -3.85 -0.63
CA GLY A 342 -22.67 -4.37 -1.25
C GLY A 342 -23.91 -4.36 -0.36
N PHE A 343 -23.91 -3.62 0.76
CA PHE A 343 -25.09 -3.50 1.64
C PHE A 343 -25.98 -2.32 1.28
N LEU A 344 -25.45 -1.29 0.62
CA LEU A 344 -26.19 -0.11 0.19
C LEU A 344 -26.17 -0.02 -1.33
N ASP A 345 -27.35 0.12 -1.94
CA ASP A 345 -27.51 0.43 -3.35
C ASP A 345 -28.16 1.81 -3.45
N LEU A 346 -27.47 2.74 -4.07
CA LEU A 346 -27.94 4.11 -4.25
C LEU A 346 -28.63 4.32 -5.61
N GLU A 347 -28.86 3.24 -6.39
CA GLU A 347 -29.53 3.26 -7.70
C GLU A 347 -28.90 4.25 -8.70
N GLY A 348 -27.60 4.56 -8.53
CA GLY A 348 -26.85 5.49 -9.35
C GLY A 348 -26.69 6.89 -8.73
N ASP A 349 -27.28 7.14 -7.57
CA ASP A 349 -27.05 8.37 -6.81
C ASP A 349 -25.73 8.30 -6.01
N SER A 350 -25.17 9.44 -5.65
CA SER A 350 -23.97 9.54 -4.82
C SER A 350 -24.30 9.51 -3.32
N PRO A 351 -23.35 9.09 -2.46
CA PRO A 351 -23.46 9.26 -1.01
C PRO A 351 -23.72 10.70 -0.60
N THR A 352 -24.51 10.88 0.47
CA THR A 352 -24.91 12.20 0.98
C THR A 352 -24.50 12.36 2.45
N THR A 353 -24.55 13.60 2.95
CA THR A 353 -24.31 13.90 4.38
C THR A 353 -25.44 13.42 5.30
N TYR A 354 -26.60 13.02 4.74
CA TYR A 354 -27.77 12.64 5.50
C TYR A 354 -27.86 11.12 5.74
N PHE A 355 -27.93 10.70 7.01
CA PHE A 355 -28.14 9.32 7.39
C PHE A 355 -29.63 8.97 7.32
N GLY A 356 -30.06 8.49 6.17
CA GLY A 356 -31.48 8.17 5.92
C GLY A 356 -31.85 6.74 6.32
N ALA A 357 -33.12 6.39 6.08
CA ALA A 357 -33.65 5.05 6.36
C ALA A 357 -32.92 3.94 5.57
N MET A 358 -32.49 4.21 4.33
CA MET A 358 -31.72 3.25 3.52
C MET A 358 -30.35 2.98 4.15
N SER A 359 -29.66 4.02 4.61
CA SER A 359 -28.36 3.87 5.33
C SER A 359 -28.52 3.08 6.62
N GLU A 360 -29.62 3.32 7.37
CA GLU A 360 -29.93 2.57 8.60
C GLU A 360 -30.15 1.08 8.32
N GLU A 361 -30.90 0.73 7.30
CA GLU A 361 -31.21 -0.67 6.94
C GLU A 361 -29.96 -1.38 6.40
N ALA A 362 -29.18 -0.71 5.56
CA ALA A 362 -27.89 -1.19 5.08
C ALA A 362 -26.92 -1.45 6.25
N LEU A 363 -26.84 -0.52 7.19
CA LEU A 363 -25.99 -0.67 8.38
C LEU A 363 -26.45 -1.82 9.27
N LYS A 364 -27.74 -2.04 9.47
CA LYS A 364 -28.28 -3.20 10.22
C LYS A 364 -27.90 -4.52 9.54
N SER A 365 -27.96 -4.55 8.22
CA SER A 365 -27.57 -5.71 7.43
C SER A 365 -26.07 -5.99 7.57
N PHE A 366 -25.24 -4.94 7.48
CA PHE A 366 -23.81 -5.01 7.74
C PHE A 366 -23.49 -5.51 9.16
N GLN A 367 -24.14 -4.91 10.18
CA GLN A 367 -23.95 -5.30 11.57
C GLN A 367 -24.27 -6.78 11.79
N SER A 368 -25.39 -7.27 11.22
CA SER A 368 -25.79 -8.68 11.31
C SER A 368 -24.76 -9.61 10.66
N ALA A 369 -24.28 -9.27 9.46
CA ALA A 369 -23.29 -10.05 8.72
C ALA A 369 -21.93 -10.12 9.45
N ASN A 370 -21.59 -9.06 10.20
CA ASN A 370 -20.33 -8.93 10.92
C ASN A 370 -20.44 -9.26 12.43
N SER A 371 -21.48 -9.99 12.84
CA SER A 371 -21.72 -10.42 14.23
C SER A 371 -21.81 -9.27 15.26
N LEU A 372 -22.26 -8.09 14.82
CA LEU A 372 -22.56 -6.95 15.67
C LEU A 372 -24.04 -6.87 16.00
N GLU A 373 -24.42 -6.15 17.05
CA GLU A 373 -25.81 -5.85 17.36
C GLU A 373 -26.42 -5.00 16.24
N ALA A 374 -27.48 -5.48 15.59
CA ALA A 374 -28.15 -4.81 14.47
C ALA A 374 -28.99 -3.61 14.92
N SER A 375 -28.36 -2.65 15.58
CA SER A 375 -29.00 -1.45 16.14
C SER A 375 -29.36 -0.39 15.08
N GLY A 376 -28.68 -0.41 13.92
CA GLY A 376 -28.76 0.66 12.91
C GLY A 376 -28.03 1.95 13.33
N ILE A 377 -27.27 1.89 14.41
CA ILE A 377 -26.45 3.02 14.91
C ILE A 377 -24.99 2.75 14.53
N ALA A 378 -24.36 3.66 13.79
CA ALA A 378 -22.95 3.64 13.44
C ALA A 378 -22.13 4.21 14.61
N GLY A 379 -22.08 3.50 15.75
CA GLY A 379 -21.19 3.83 16.86
C GLY A 379 -19.76 3.38 16.62
N PHE A 380 -18.83 3.78 17.49
CA PHE A 380 -17.38 3.57 17.31
C PHE A 380 -17.01 2.11 16.96
N GLU A 381 -17.52 1.12 17.68
CA GLU A 381 -17.22 -0.30 17.36
C GLU A 381 -17.78 -0.74 16.00
N THR A 382 -18.95 -0.22 15.61
CA THR A 382 -19.51 -0.47 14.28
C THR A 382 -18.67 0.18 13.19
N LEU A 383 -18.24 1.43 13.39
CA LEU A 383 -17.38 2.17 12.46
C LEU A 383 -16.01 1.51 12.32
N LYS A 384 -15.41 1.12 13.44
CA LYS A 384 -14.14 0.38 13.44
C LYS A 384 -14.23 -0.91 12.63
N LYS A 385 -15.32 -1.67 12.78
CA LYS A 385 -15.55 -2.88 11.97
C LYS A 385 -15.89 -2.55 10.53
N LEU A 386 -16.67 -1.51 10.26
CA LEU A 386 -17.05 -1.09 8.91
C LEU A 386 -15.83 -0.71 8.07
N PHE A 387 -14.92 0.05 8.65
CA PHE A 387 -13.68 0.48 7.99
C PHE A 387 -12.51 -0.47 8.20
N SER A 388 -12.75 -1.70 8.62
CA SER A 388 -11.71 -2.70 8.69
C SER A 388 -11.60 -3.52 7.39
N SER A 389 -10.39 -3.98 7.06
CA SER A 389 -10.14 -4.80 5.87
C SER A 389 -10.79 -6.18 5.95
N ASP A 390 -11.12 -6.66 7.16
CA ASP A 390 -11.81 -7.93 7.41
C ASP A 390 -13.35 -7.78 7.53
N ALA A 391 -13.89 -6.61 7.19
CA ALA A 391 -15.32 -6.38 7.13
C ALA A 391 -15.97 -7.29 6.09
N LEU A 392 -16.88 -8.16 6.50
CA LEU A 392 -17.61 -9.02 5.58
C LEU A 392 -18.58 -8.18 4.74
N GLY A 393 -18.54 -8.36 3.42
CA GLY A 393 -19.51 -7.82 2.49
C GLY A 393 -20.83 -8.58 2.51
N ALA A 394 -21.81 -8.13 1.73
CA ALA A 394 -23.11 -8.76 1.59
C ALA A 394 -23.03 -10.19 1.00
N SER A 395 -21.94 -10.54 0.33
CA SER A 395 -21.63 -11.90 -0.15
C SER A 395 -21.23 -12.86 0.97
N GLY A 396 -20.94 -12.36 2.17
CA GLY A 396 -20.41 -13.13 3.30
C GLY A 396 -18.90 -13.34 3.27
N GLU A 397 -18.21 -12.76 2.28
CA GLU A 397 -16.74 -12.76 2.17
C GLU A 397 -16.21 -11.34 2.48
N PRO A 398 -14.97 -11.18 2.95
CA PRO A 398 -14.34 -9.88 3.03
C PRO A 398 -14.32 -9.20 1.65
N TYR A 399 -14.60 -7.90 1.61
CA TYR A 399 -14.51 -7.16 0.36
C TYR A 399 -13.04 -7.08 -0.06
N VAL A 400 -12.73 -7.76 -1.13
CA VAL A 400 -11.50 -7.59 -1.90
C VAL A 400 -11.91 -6.77 -3.12
N PRO A 401 -11.33 -5.59 -3.37
CA PRO A 401 -11.56 -4.89 -4.63
C PRO A 401 -11.26 -5.85 -5.79
N GLU A 402 -12.18 -6.03 -6.72
CA GLU A 402 -12.01 -6.95 -7.84
C GLU A 402 -10.79 -6.50 -8.66
N THR A 403 -9.72 -7.27 -8.59
CA THR A 403 -8.70 -7.28 -9.63
C THR A 403 -9.32 -8.00 -10.82
N THR A 404 -9.90 -7.25 -11.73
CA THR A 404 -10.39 -7.80 -13.00
C THR A 404 -9.23 -8.30 -13.84
N GLU A 405 -9.07 -9.63 -13.89
CA GLU A 405 -8.29 -10.25 -14.96
C GLU A 405 -8.95 -9.94 -16.33
N PRO A 406 -8.17 -9.65 -17.37
CA PRO A 406 -8.74 -9.32 -18.68
C PRO A 406 -9.38 -10.54 -19.33
N GLN A 407 -10.69 -10.63 -19.29
CA GLN A 407 -11.42 -11.54 -20.15
C GLN A 407 -11.43 -10.99 -21.58
N THR A 408 -10.59 -11.57 -22.43
CA THR A 408 -10.67 -11.41 -23.89
C THR A 408 -12.00 -11.95 -24.39
N LYS A 409 -12.90 -11.08 -24.77
CA LYS A 409 -14.03 -11.44 -25.62
C LYS A 409 -14.00 -10.60 -26.89
N ALA A 410 -13.54 -11.25 -27.95
CA ALA A 410 -13.63 -10.73 -29.30
C ALA A 410 -15.09 -10.53 -29.69
N THR A 411 -15.42 -9.37 -30.22
CA THR A 411 -16.57 -9.21 -31.11
C THR A 411 -16.21 -8.15 -32.17
N GLU A 412 -16.33 -8.58 -33.40
CA GLU A 412 -16.05 -7.84 -34.63
C GLU A 412 -17.03 -6.68 -34.87
N PRO A 413 -16.69 -5.77 -35.82
CA PRO A 413 -17.34 -4.48 -35.97
C PRO A 413 -18.56 -4.52 -36.89
N SER A 414 -19.51 -3.65 -36.61
CA SER A 414 -20.51 -3.29 -37.63
C SER A 414 -20.50 -1.78 -37.84
N ALA A 415 -20.19 -1.41 -39.06
CA ALA A 415 -20.25 -0.06 -39.57
C ALA A 415 -21.71 0.32 -39.88
N GLU A 416 -22.06 1.57 -39.74
CA GLU A 416 -22.67 2.35 -40.80
C GLU A 416 -22.81 3.84 -40.45
N ALA A 417 -22.40 4.64 -41.41
CA ALA A 417 -22.40 6.09 -41.44
C ALA A 417 -23.77 6.65 -41.90
N THR A 418 -24.02 7.92 -41.56
CA THR A 418 -24.56 8.96 -42.45
C THR A 418 -24.60 10.27 -41.69
N ASP A 419 -23.82 11.22 -42.02
CA ASP A 419 -23.88 12.33 -42.97
C ASP A 419 -25.14 13.20 -42.85
N THR A 420 -24.96 14.47 -42.53
CA THR A 420 -25.27 15.70 -43.27
C THR A 420 -25.01 16.99 -42.50
N THR A 421 -24.01 17.76 -42.97
CA THR A 421 -24.00 19.19 -43.42
C THR A 421 -24.99 20.17 -42.74
N ASP A 422 -24.71 21.39 -42.33
CA ASP A 422 -23.86 22.49 -42.81
C ASP A 422 -24.23 23.74 -41.97
N THR A 423 -23.39 24.60 -41.58
CA THR A 423 -23.15 25.95 -42.12
C THR A 423 -22.43 26.85 -41.08
N ALA A 424 -21.40 27.41 -41.58
CA ALA A 424 -20.45 28.39 -41.14
C ALA A 424 -20.85 29.53 -40.17
N GLY A 425 -19.92 29.89 -39.35
CA GLY A 425 -19.78 31.24 -38.79
C GLY A 425 -18.78 31.41 -37.63
N ASN A 426 -17.48 31.53 -37.97
CA ASN A 426 -16.50 32.42 -37.35
C ASN A 426 -15.91 32.09 -35.97
N THR A 427 -14.62 31.72 -35.96
CA THR A 427 -13.62 31.81 -34.87
C THR A 427 -14.10 31.35 -33.49
N SER A 428 -14.18 30.06 -33.34
CA SER A 428 -14.11 29.38 -32.06
C SER A 428 -13.10 28.27 -32.23
N THR A 429 -12.06 28.23 -31.42
CA THR A 429 -11.36 27.01 -31.12
C THR A 429 -12.43 26.00 -30.71
N ASP A 430 -12.53 24.88 -31.43
CA ASP A 430 -13.57 23.88 -31.27
C ASP A 430 -13.27 23.08 -29.98
N PHE A 431 -13.63 23.66 -28.85
CA PHE A 431 -13.49 22.99 -27.56
C PHE A 431 -14.60 21.93 -27.43
N PRO A 432 -14.33 20.78 -26.85
CA PRO A 432 -15.32 19.72 -26.65
C PRO A 432 -16.41 20.11 -25.64
N ILE A 433 -16.21 21.21 -24.91
CA ILE A 433 -17.15 21.77 -23.94
C ILE A 433 -17.41 23.25 -24.22
N THR A 434 -18.56 23.75 -23.77
CA THR A 434 -18.90 25.18 -23.85
C THR A 434 -18.33 25.90 -22.63
N ILE A 435 -17.40 26.86 -22.85
CA ILE A 435 -16.75 27.63 -21.77
C ILE A 435 -17.29 29.07 -21.77
N GLU A 436 -18.15 29.36 -20.82
CA GLU A 436 -18.60 30.70 -20.50
C GLU A 436 -17.71 31.32 -19.41
N ASP A 437 -17.77 32.64 -19.20
CA ASP A 437 -16.96 33.30 -18.14
C ASP A 437 -17.32 32.87 -16.71
N THR A 438 -18.49 32.27 -16.54
CA THR A 438 -19.00 31.71 -15.28
C THR A 438 -18.78 30.20 -15.13
N THR A 439 -18.20 29.55 -16.14
CA THR A 439 -17.97 28.12 -16.09
C THR A 439 -16.90 27.80 -15.04
N VAL A 440 -17.26 26.94 -14.11
CA VAL A 440 -16.41 26.52 -12.99
C VAL A 440 -16.76 25.07 -12.64
N TYR A 441 -15.73 24.23 -12.47
CA TYR A 441 -15.85 22.86 -11.92
C TYR A 441 -14.84 22.70 -10.80
N GLN A 442 -15.27 22.07 -9.69
CA GLN A 442 -14.46 21.86 -8.50
C GLN A 442 -14.74 20.50 -7.88
N ASN A 443 -13.95 20.11 -6.91
CA ASN A 443 -14.11 18.83 -6.21
C ASN A 443 -15.53 18.73 -5.60
N GLY A 444 -16.20 17.62 -5.93
CA GLY A 444 -17.59 17.36 -5.56
C GLY A 444 -18.62 17.61 -6.68
N ASP A 445 -18.24 18.25 -7.78
CA ASP A 445 -19.15 18.50 -8.91
C ASP A 445 -19.32 17.24 -9.78
N ASP A 446 -20.54 17.04 -10.30
CA ASP A 446 -20.88 15.99 -11.26
C ASP A 446 -21.52 16.62 -12.51
N HIS A 447 -20.82 16.56 -13.65
CA HIS A 447 -21.25 17.15 -14.92
C HIS A 447 -20.57 16.47 -16.10
N GLU A 448 -21.27 16.32 -17.24
CA GLU A 448 -20.70 15.69 -18.45
C GLU A 448 -19.40 16.33 -18.95
N ASP A 449 -19.23 17.64 -18.79
CA ASP A 449 -18.03 18.36 -19.19
C ASP A 449 -16.79 17.93 -18.40
N ILE A 450 -16.96 17.38 -17.19
CA ILE A 450 -15.87 16.90 -16.34
C ILE A 450 -15.18 15.69 -16.98
N ARG A 451 -15.94 14.86 -17.69
CA ARG A 451 -15.35 13.74 -18.46
C ARG A 451 -14.38 14.27 -19.51
N ALA A 452 -14.77 15.28 -20.29
CA ALA A 452 -13.90 15.89 -21.30
C ALA A 452 -12.67 16.58 -20.64
N ILE A 453 -12.83 17.19 -19.47
CA ILE A 453 -11.73 17.75 -18.69
C ILE A 453 -10.75 16.64 -18.29
N GLN A 454 -11.23 15.51 -17.76
CA GLN A 454 -10.40 14.39 -17.37
C GLN A 454 -9.71 13.75 -18.58
N GLU A 455 -10.42 13.55 -19.69
CA GLU A 455 -9.84 13.07 -20.95
C GLU A 455 -8.67 13.95 -21.41
N ARG A 456 -8.86 15.28 -21.37
CA ARG A 456 -7.80 16.21 -21.77
C ARG A 456 -6.62 16.22 -20.79
N LEU A 457 -6.85 16.08 -19.50
CA LEU A 457 -5.78 15.94 -18.50
C LEU A 457 -4.98 14.65 -18.68
N VAL A 458 -5.63 13.57 -19.13
CA VAL A 458 -4.95 12.32 -19.51
C VAL A 458 -4.09 12.51 -20.76
N GLU A 459 -4.61 13.15 -21.81
CA GLU A 459 -3.85 13.46 -23.01
C GLU A 459 -2.60 14.30 -22.70
N LEU A 460 -2.72 15.23 -21.77
CA LEU A 460 -1.64 16.12 -21.34
C LEU A 460 -0.77 15.51 -20.22
N LEU A 461 -0.99 14.24 -19.85
CA LEU A 461 -0.22 13.49 -18.84
C LEU A 461 -0.31 14.02 -17.40
N TYR A 462 -1.35 14.81 -17.06
CA TYR A 462 -1.60 15.25 -15.68
C TYR A 462 -2.49 14.30 -14.88
N LEU A 463 -3.26 13.44 -15.57
CA LEU A 463 -4.15 12.47 -14.96
C LEU A 463 -3.89 11.11 -15.60
N SER A 464 -3.90 10.07 -14.81
CA SER A 464 -3.85 8.70 -15.28
C SER A 464 -4.89 7.87 -14.54
N PHE A 465 -5.56 6.98 -15.27
CA PHE A 465 -6.46 6.00 -14.71
C PHE A 465 -5.77 4.65 -14.72
N SER A 466 -5.91 3.88 -13.64
CA SER A 466 -5.35 2.54 -13.54
C SER A 466 -6.42 1.49 -13.86
N GLY A 467 -6.06 0.46 -14.61
CA GLY A 467 -6.97 -0.62 -14.96
C GLY A 467 -8.07 -0.24 -15.96
N GLU A 468 -9.30 -0.60 -15.68
CA GLU A 468 -10.48 -0.27 -16.49
C GLU A 468 -11.10 1.09 -16.13
N ASP A 469 -10.51 1.85 -15.23
CA ASP A 469 -10.99 3.18 -14.87
C ASP A 469 -10.97 4.08 -16.12
N ALA A 470 -12.09 4.73 -16.34
CA ALA A 470 -12.31 5.65 -17.45
C ALA A 470 -12.63 7.04 -16.90
N PRO A 471 -12.45 8.10 -17.69
CA PRO A 471 -12.96 9.41 -17.33
C PRO A 471 -14.44 9.38 -16.96
N THR A 472 -14.78 9.98 -15.83
CA THR A 472 -16.12 10.04 -15.26
C THR A 472 -16.70 11.46 -15.34
N THR A 473 -17.98 11.61 -15.00
CA THR A 473 -18.62 12.92 -14.85
C THR A 473 -18.32 13.58 -13.51
N TYR A 474 -17.67 12.85 -12.59
CA TYR A 474 -17.41 13.33 -11.23
C TYR A 474 -16.03 13.99 -11.09
N TYR A 475 -16.00 15.20 -10.54
CA TYR A 475 -14.78 15.93 -10.22
C TYR A 475 -14.28 15.51 -8.84
N GLY A 476 -13.49 14.46 -8.78
CA GLY A 476 -12.90 13.96 -7.54
C GLY A 476 -11.55 14.57 -7.23
N SER A 477 -10.95 14.16 -6.10
CA SER A 477 -9.62 14.63 -5.65
C SER A 477 -8.50 14.33 -6.66
N GLY A 478 -8.61 13.25 -7.45
CA GLY A 478 -7.69 12.96 -8.55
C GLY A 478 -7.73 14.04 -9.63
N THR A 479 -8.92 14.48 -10.03
CA THR A 479 -9.11 15.57 -11.00
C THR A 479 -8.63 16.91 -10.44
N GLU A 480 -8.92 17.19 -9.16
CA GLU A 480 -8.46 18.39 -8.46
C GLU A 480 -6.92 18.47 -8.44
N ASN A 481 -6.24 17.40 -8.06
CA ASN A 481 -4.78 17.34 -8.04
C ASN A 481 -4.19 17.49 -9.45
N ALA A 482 -4.81 16.89 -10.46
CA ALA A 482 -4.39 17.02 -11.84
C ALA A 482 -4.55 18.47 -12.36
N ILE A 483 -5.65 19.16 -12.00
CA ILE A 483 -5.85 20.58 -12.32
C ILE A 483 -4.86 21.46 -11.57
N LEU A 484 -4.55 21.19 -10.30
CA LEU A 484 -3.50 21.88 -9.56
C LEU A 484 -2.16 21.81 -10.29
N ALA A 485 -1.71 20.59 -10.63
CA ALA A 485 -0.46 20.37 -11.35
C ALA A 485 -0.46 21.03 -12.75
N PHE A 486 -1.61 20.99 -13.45
CA PHE A 486 -1.78 21.69 -14.72
C PHE A 486 -1.66 23.21 -14.57
N GLN A 487 -2.33 23.79 -13.58
CA GLN A 487 -2.28 25.22 -13.29
C GLN A 487 -0.86 25.68 -12.99
N GLU A 488 -0.11 24.96 -12.15
CA GLU A 488 1.29 25.25 -11.83
C GLU A 488 2.16 25.24 -13.08
N SER A 489 2.02 24.21 -13.93
CA SER A 489 2.83 24.07 -15.15
C SER A 489 2.50 25.13 -16.22
N ASN A 490 1.31 25.71 -16.17
CA ASN A 490 0.81 26.69 -17.15
C ASN A 490 0.78 28.13 -16.63
N ASP A 491 1.48 28.42 -15.52
CA ASP A 491 1.58 29.74 -14.90
C ASP A 491 0.20 30.32 -14.49
N LEU A 492 -0.75 29.45 -14.15
CA LEU A 492 -2.08 29.82 -13.65
C LEU A 492 -2.13 29.80 -12.11
N PRO A 493 -3.08 30.47 -11.46
CA PRO A 493 -3.29 30.32 -10.03
C PRO A 493 -3.60 28.85 -9.67
N ALA A 494 -2.78 28.24 -8.83
CA ALA A 494 -2.93 26.84 -8.40
C ALA A 494 -4.04 26.71 -7.35
N THR A 495 -5.28 26.61 -7.81
CA THR A 495 -6.49 26.55 -6.96
C THR A 495 -7.11 25.16 -6.90
N GLY A 496 -6.77 24.26 -7.84
CA GLY A 496 -7.47 23.00 -8.04
C GLY A 496 -8.87 23.14 -8.63
N ILE A 497 -9.30 24.35 -8.95
CA ILE A 497 -10.61 24.66 -9.53
C ILE A 497 -10.45 24.85 -11.04
N ALA A 498 -11.21 24.12 -11.83
CA ALA A 498 -11.26 24.28 -13.28
C ALA A 498 -12.20 25.45 -13.64
N ASP A 499 -11.74 26.67 -13.44
CA ASP A 499 -12.46 27.89 -13.83
C ASP A 499 -12.34 28.15 -15.35
N ALA A 500 -13.10 29.13 -15.84
CA ALA A 500 -13.12 29.47 -17.26
C ALA A 500 -11.72 29.80 -17.83
N GLN A 501 -10.83 30.41 -17.04
CA GLN A 501 -9.46 30.70 -17.46
C GLN A 501 -8.63 29.43 -17.59
N THR A 502 -8.70 28.56 -16.57
CA THR A 502 -8.03 27.24 -16.57
C THR A 502 -8.49 26.38 -17.74
N LEU A 503 -9.83 26.32 -17.98
CA LEU A 503 -10.40 25.51 -19.05
C LEU A 503 -10.00 26.00 -20.44
N ARG A 504 -9.94 27.30 -20.67
CA ARG A 504 -9.48 27.85 -21.97
C ARG A 504 -8.03 27.50 -22.24
N VAL A 505 -7.16 27.48 -21.24
CA VAL A 505 -5.77 27.06 -21.39
C VAL A 505 -5.69 25.55 -21.57
N LEU A 506 -6.45 24.76 -20.81
CA LEU A 506 -6.47 23.30 -20.84
C LEU A 506 -6.83 22.78 -22.25
N PHE A 507 -7.84 23.37 -22.87
CA PHE A 507 -8.29 22.94 -24.21
C PHE A 507 -7.61 23.70 -25.36
N SER A 508 -6.63 24.56 -25.09
CA SER A 508 -5.85 25.24 -26.12
C SER A 508 -4.69 24.36 -26.65
N ASP A 509 -4.17 24.73 -27.83
CA ASP A 509 -2.95 24.14 -28.39
C ASP A 509 -1.68 24.58 -27.65
N GLU A 510 -1.78 25.57 -26.76
CA GLU A 510 -0.67 26.11 -25.98
C GLU A 510 -0.53 25.44 -24.60
N ALA A 511 -1.42 24.52 -24.28
CA ALA A 511 -1.40 23.76 -23.01
C ALA A 511 -0.07 23.00 -22.85
N LYS A 512 0.67 23.32 -21.81
CA LYS A 512 1.95 22.64 -21.50
C LYS A 512 1.67 21.28 -20.87
N ILE A 513 2.54 20.32 -21.15
CA ILE A 513 2.60 19.03 -20.44
C ILE A 513 3.47 19.16 -19.19
N PRO A 514 3.35 18.29 -18.18
CA PRO A 514 4.23 18.27 -17.01
C PRO A 514 5.69 18.18 -17.45
N GLN A 515 6.56 18.96 -16.81
CA GLN A 515 8.01 18.91 -17.08
C GLN A 515 8.67 17.80 -16.27
#